data_7e718127df38f27310f2141bba105881
#
_entry.id   7e718127df38f27310f2141bba105881
#
_cell.length_a   1.000
_cell.length_b   1.000
_cell.length_c   1.000
_cell.angle_alpha   90.00
_cell.angle_beta   90.00
_cell.angle_gamma   90.00
#
_symmetry.space_group_name_H-M   'P 1'
#
loop_
_entity.id
_entity.type
_entity.pdbx_description
1 polymer ?
#
loop_
_entity_poly.entity_id
_entity_poly.type
_entity_poly.pdbx_seq_one_letter_code
_entity_poly.pdbx_strand_id
1 'polypeptide(L)'
;MRKIIHIGIGPLIPLAKFLDIDQTSALCFTGLVTLLTFINYQYKLFPTIEDVDRKSYGTLFYCLSLFILIYLYWEKAPTSLIAGFFIMTFGDGFAALIGKNFKSKSWIFLNQKKSLFGTATMFITSLIVVFGLSHIQKYTFNINFFTVASISKMI
;
A
#
# COMPACT_ATOMS: atom_id res chain seq x y z
N MET A 1 -8.24 0.40 16.06
CA MET A 1 -8.44 -0.90 15.40
C MET A 1 -8.23 -0.82 13.88
N ARG A 2 -8.91 0.03 13.12
CA ARG A 2 -8.80 0.21 11.65
C ARG A 2 -7.36 0.30 11.12
N LYS A 3 -6.46 1.05 11.77
CA LYS A 3 -5.08 1.26 11.31
C LYS A 3 -4.15 0.08 11.53
N ILE A 4 -4.41 -0.73 12.53
CA ILE A 4 -3.66 -1.98 12.76
C ILE A 4 -4.01 -2.99 11.66
N ILE A 5 -5.29 -3.07 11.28
CA ILE A 5 -5.74 -3.88 10.15
C ILE A 5 -5.07 -3.40 8.85
N HIS A 6 -5.00 -2.09 8.65
CA HIS A 6 -4.38 -1.47 7.47
C HIS A 6 -2.89 -1.84 7.34
N ILE A 7 -2.13 -1.75 8.43
CA ILE A 7 -0.72 -2.16 8.48
C ILE A 7 -0.59 -3.68 8.31
N GLY A 8 -1.50 -4.47 8.91
CA GLY A 8 -1.51 -5.94 8.81
C GLY A 8 -1.75 -6.47 7.39
N ILE A 9 -2.39 -5.70 6.53
CA ILE A 9 -2.60 -6.03 5.12
C ILE A 9 -1.32 -5.84 4.29
N GLY A 10 -0.32 -5.09 4.79
CA GLY A 10 0.93 -4.79 4.09
C GLY A 10 1.65 -5.98 3.43
N PRO A 11 1.75 -7.16 4.05
CA PRO A 11 2.39 -8.32 3.43
C PRO A 11 1.57 -9.00 2.32
N LEU A 12 0.29 -8.68 2.13
CA LEU A 12 -0.59 -9.42 1.22
C LEU A 12 -0.14 -9.38 -0.25
N ILE A 13 0.30 -8.24 -0.76
CA ILE A 13 0.73 -8.12 -2.16
C ILE A 13 2.05 -8.86 -2.42
N PRO A 14 3.11 -8.68 -1.61
CA PRO A 14 4.30 -9.51 -1.73
C PRO A 14 4.01 -11.01 -1.61
N LEU A 15 3.13 -11.40 -0.67
CA LEU A 15 2.72 -12.80 -0.48
C LEU A 15 1.97 -13.33 -1.70
N ALA A 16 1.05 -12.56 -2.27
CA ALA A 16 0.30 -12.94 -3.47
C ALA A 16 1.25 -13.14 -4.67
N LYS A 17 2.28 -12.30 -4.80
CA LYS A 17 3.33 -12.47 -5.81
C LYS A 17 4.21 -13.69 -5.53
N PHE A 18 4.54 -13.96 -4.28
CA PHE A 18 5.29 -15.15 -3.87
C PHE A 18 4.54 -16.47 -4.13
N LEU A 19 3.20 -16.43 -4.02
CA LEU A 19 2.31 -17.57 -4.31
C LEU A 19 1.94 -17.68 -5.80
N ASP A 20 2.58 -16.92 -6.69
CA ASP A 20 2.33 -16.88 -8.13
C ASP A 20 0.85 -16.69 -8.51
N ILE A 21 0.13 -15.89 -7.72
CA ILE A 21 -1.27 -15.53 -8.03
C ILE A 21 -1.26 -14.71 -9.33
N ASP A 22 -2.10 -15.10 -10.28
CA ASP A 22 -2.24 -14.39 -11.55
C ASP A 22 -2.93 -13.03 -11.39
N GLN A 23 -2.68 -12.12 -12.33
CA GLN A 23 -3.23 -10.76 -12.31
C GLN A 23 -4.76 -10.76 -12.31
N THR A 24 -5.39 -11.66 -13.05
CA THR A 24 -6.84 -11.74 -13.18
C THR A 24 -7.51 -12.07 -11.84
N SER A 25 -6.98 -13.07 -11.13
CA SER A 25 -7.46 -13.44 -9.79
C SER A 25 -7.27 -12.31 -8.78
N ALA A 26 -6.11 -11.63 -8.82
CA ALA A 26 -5.83 -10.49 -7.96
C ALA A 26 -6.79 -9.31 -8.25
N LEU A 27 -7.09 -9.03 -9.52
CA LEU A 27 -8.06 -8.00 -9.93
C LEU A 27 -9.50 -8.38 -9.55
N CYS A 28 -9.91 -9.63 -9.74
CA CYS A 28 -11.24 -10.09 -9.33
C CYS A 28 -11.44 -9.92 -7.82
N PHE A 29 -10.46 -10.34 -7.03
CA PHE A 29 -10.52 -10.22 -5.57
C PHE A 29 -10.55 -8.74 -5.13
N THR A 30 -9.63 -7.91 -5.60
CA THR A 30 -9.58 -6.49 -5.23
C THR A 30 -10.75 -5.69 -5.77
N GLY A 31 -11.26 -6.05 -6.96
CA GLY A 31 -12.47 -5.48 -7.53
C GLY A 31 -13.70 -5.78 -6.68
N LEU A 32 -13.85 -7.03 -6.23
CA LEU A 32 -14.92 -7.44 -5.33
C LEU A 32 -14.85 -6.70 -3.99
N VAL A 33 -13.65 -6.60 -3.38
CA VAL A 33 -13.46 -5.84 -2.14
C VAL A 33 -13.79 -4.35 -2.34
N THR A 34 -13.38 -3.77 -3.47
CA THR A 34 -13.71 -2.36 -3.81
C THR A 34 -15.21 -2.17 -3.97
N LEU A 35 -15.90 -3.10 -4.61
CA LEU A 35 -17.36 -3.06 -4.76
C LEU A 35 -18.06 -3.18 -3.41
N LEU A 36 -17.63 -4.11 -2.56
CA LEU A 36 -18.18 -4.28 -1.21
C LEU A 36 -17.97 -3.03 -0.35
N THR A 37 -16.80 -2.40 -0.43
CA THR A 37 -16.52 -1.14 0.28
C THR A 37 -17.38 0.01 -0.25
N PHE A 38 -17.65 0.04 -1.55
CA PHE A 38 -18.55 1.02 -2.14
C PHE A 38 -20.00 0.82 -1.68
N ILE A 39 -20.49 -0.42 -1.67
CA ILE A 39 -21.83 -0.78 -1.17
C ILE A 39 -21.94 -0.42 0.32
N ASN A 40 -20.92 -0.78 1.12
CA ASN A 40 -20.89 -0.42 2.54
C ASN A 40 -20.90 1.10 2.76
N TYR A 41 -20.23 1.86 1.92
CA TYR A 41 -20.25 3.32 1.97
C TYR A 41 -21.67 3.89 1.70
N GLN A 42 -22.41 3.29 0.76
CA GLN A 42 -23.79 3.73 0.43
C GLN A 42 -24.79 3.34 1.52
N TYR A 43 -24.76 2.07 1.94
CA TYR A 43 -25.80 1.46 2.77
C TYR A 43 -25.43 1.35 4.26
N LYS A 44 -24.16 1.65 4.65
CA LYS A 44 -23.68 1.55 6.04
C LYS A 44 -23.92 0.19 6.70
N LEU A 45 -23.77 -0.91 5.94
CA LEU A 45 -24.06 -2.26 6.39
C LEU A 45 -23.15 -2.72 7.54
N PHE A 46 -21.89 -2.26 7.56
CA PHE A 46 -20.89 -2.61 8.56
C PHE A 46 -20.31 -1.35 9.24
N PRO A 47 -20.96 -0.85 10.31
CA PRO A 47 -20.50 0.34 11.01
C PRO A 47 -19.11 0.18 11.67
N THR A 48 -18.65 -1.06 11.89
CA THR A 48 -17.34 -1.37 12.45
C THR A 48 -16.17 -1.01 11.52
N ILE A 49 -16.42 -0.96 10.21
CA ILE A 49 -15.41 -0.64 9.20
C ILE A 49 -15.30 0.88 9.01
N GLU A 50 -16.38 1.61 9.23
CA GLU A 50 -16.42 3.07 9.18
C GLU A 50 -16.83 3.63 10.54
N ASP A 51 -16.12 4.66 11.05
CA ASP A 51 -16.56 5.43 12.20
C ASP A 51 -17.96 5.98 11.94
N VAL A 52 -18.89 5.68 12.83
CA VAL A 52 -20.34 5.98 12.70
C VAL A 52 -20.62 7.47 12.44
N ASP A 53 -19.71 8.36 12.88
CA ASP A 53 -19.88 9.81 12.79
C ASP A 53 -19.17 10.50 11.61
N ARG A 54 -18.36 9.78 10.81
CA ARG A 54 -17.63 10.37 9.68
C ARG A 54 -17.76 9.54 8.41
N LYS A 55 -18.44 10.11 7.41
CA LYS A 55 -18.34 9.59 6.03
C LYS A 55 -16.88 9.75 5.56
N SER A 56 -16.09 8.69 5.65
CA SER A 56 -14.69 8.69 5.23
C SER A 56 -14.55 7.96 3.90
N TYR A 57 -14.26 8.69 2.86
CA TYR A 57 -13.91 8.12 1.55
C TYR A 57 -12.57 7.36 1.56
N GLY A 58 -11.83 7.40 2.68
CA GLY A 58 -10.46 6.88 2.75
C GLY A 58 -10.35 5.39 2.43
N THR A 59 -11.26 4.55 2.93
CA THR A 59 -11.26 3.10 2.66
C THR A 59 -11.57 2.82 1.20
N LEU A 60 -12.55 3.52 0.63
CA LEU A 60 -12.93 3.38 -0.78
C LEU A 60 -11.77 3.78 -1.70
N PHE A 61 -11.16 4.95 -1.48
CA PHE A 61 -10.01 5.39 -2.26
C PHE A 61 -8.81 4.47 -2.11
N TYR A 62 -8.60 3.88 -0.93
CA TYR A 62 -7.53 2.91 -0.72
C TYR A 62 -7.73 1.66 -1.58
N CYS A 63 -8.92 1.05 -1.54
CA CYS A 63 -9.25 -0.13 -2.34
C CYS A 63 -9.17 0.17 -3.85
N LEU A 64 -9.71 1.32 -4.28
CA LEU A 64 -9.66 1.75 -5.67
C LEU A 64 -8.22 1.98 -6.15
N SER A 65 -7.38 2.63 -5.34
CA SER A 65 -5.98 2.86 -5.67
C SER A 65 -5.21 1.54 -5.78
N LEU A 66 -5.49 0.57 -4.89
CA LEU A 66 -4.89 -0.76 -4.96
C LEU A 66 -5.32 -1.50 -6.23
N PHE A 67 -6.60 -1.45 -6.59
CA PHE A 67 -7.10 -2.04 -7.83
C PHE A 67 -6.40 -1.46 -9.06
N ILE A 68 -6.24 -0.13 -9.13
CA ILE A 68 -5.53 0.55 -10.21
C ILE A 68 -4.05 0.16 -10.25
N LEU A 69 -3.39 0.09 -9.10
CA LEU A 69 -1.98 -0.33 -9.01
C LEU A 69 -1.79 -1.76 -9.54
N ILE A 70 -2.65 -2.70 -9.16
CA ILE A 70 -2.62 -4.08 -9.65
C ILE A 70 -2.86 -4.10 -11.15
N TYR A 71 -3.85 -3.38 -11.66
CA TYR A 71 -4.15 -3.32 -13.09
C TYR A 71 -2.98 -2.82 -13.92
N LEU A 72 -2.27 -1.78 -13.46
CA LEU A 72 -1.20 -1.14 -14.20
C LEU A 72 0.16 -1.83 -14.07
N TYR A 73 0.49 -2.38 -12.88
CA TYR A 73 1.86 -2.74 -12.53
C TYR A 73 2.07 -4.20 -12.17
N TRP A 74 1.02 -5.02 -12.09
CA TRP A 74 1.13 -6.42 -11.66
C TRP A 74 2.18 -7.21 -12.44
N GLU A 75 2.12 -7.18 -13.77
CA GLU A 75 3.06 -7.87 -14.65
C GLU A 75 4.25 -6.99 -15.05
N LYS A 76 3.99 -5.70 -15.31
CA LYS A 76 4.98 -4.81 -15.91
C LYS A 76 6.07 -4.35 -14.94
N ALA A 77 5.72 -4.07 -13.70
CA ALA A 77 6.65 -3.53 -12.71
C ALA A 77 6.24 -3.92 -11.28
N PRO A 78 6.39 -5.20 -10.90
CA PRO A 78 5.95 -5.70 -9.59
C PRO A 78 6.63 -5.00 -8.42
N THR A 79 7.89 -4.57 -8.56
CA THR A 79 8.58 -3.77 -7.52
C THR A 79 7.90 -2.43 -7.28
N SER A 80 7.46 -1.76 -8.36
CA SER A 80 6.73 -0.49 -8.26
C SER A 80 5.35 -0.66 -7.64
N LEU A 81 4.67 -1.78 -7.94
CA LEU A 81 3.43 -2.17 -7.28
C LEU A 81 3.63 -2.32 -5.77
N ILE A 82 4.64 -3.10 -5.36
CA ILE A 82 4.96 -3.33 -3.94
C ILE A 82 5.34 -2.01 -3.26
N ALA A 83 6.13 -1.14 -3.92
CA ALA A 83 6.49 0.17 -3.41
C ALA A 83 5.26 1.04 -3.15
N GLY A 84 4.39 1.19 -4.15
CA GLY A 84 3.16 1.97 -4.04
C GLY A 84 2.24 1.45 -2.93
N PHE A 85 2.09 0.14 -2.84
CA PHE A 85 1.29 -0.49 -1.81
C PHE A 85 1.88 -0.31 -0.40
N PHE A 86 3.19 -0.45 -0.23
CA PHE A 86 3.86 -0.21 1.05
C PHE A 86 3.76 1.25 1.49
N ILE A 87 3.91 2.20 0.56
CA ILE A 87 3.73 3.62 0.85
C ILE A 87 2.30 3.88 1.33
N MET A 88 1.30 3.34 0.66
CA MET A 88 -0.10 3.48 1.07
C MET A 88 -0.36 2.86 2.44
N THR A 89 0.15 1.67 2.69
CA THR A 89 -0.12 0.89 3.90
C THR A 89 0.66 1.40 5.11
N PHE A 90 1.97 1.46 5.00
CA PHE A 90 2.84 1.86 6.11
C PHE A 90 2.92 3.39 6.23
N GLY A 91 2.96 4.11 5.10
CA GLY A 91 3.01 5.56 5.09
C GLY A 91 1.77 6.18 5.76
N ASP A 92 0.56 5.80 5.34
CA ASP A 92 -0.68 6.29 5.97
C ASP A 92 -0.85 5.75 7.40
N GLY A 93 -0.50 4.48 7.62
CA GLY A 93 -0.57 3.86 8.94
C GLY A 93 0.28 4.60 9.97
N PHE A 94 1.57 4.78 9.70
CA PHE A 94 2.49 5.47 10.61
C PHE A 94 2.21 6.97 10.71
N ALA A 95 1.89 7.63 9.59
CA ALA A 95 1.51 9.04 9.59
C ALA A 95 0.33 9.33 10.52
N ALA A 96 -0.61 8.42 10.53
CA ALA A 96 -1.79 8.57 11.37
C ALA A 96 -1.52 8.24 12.84
N LEU A 97 -0.66 7.25 13.15
CA LEU A 97 -0.27 6.94 14.52
C LEU A 97 0.53 8.09 15.13
N ILE A 98 1.56 8.58 14.42
CA ILE A 98 2.42 9.67 14.88
C ILE A 98 1.64 10.98 14.92
N GLY A 99 0.86 11.27 13.88
CA GLY A 99 0.06 12.50 13.82
C GLY A 99 -1.01 12.62 14.91
N LYS A 100 -1.45 11.48 15.47
CA LYS A 100 -2.40 11.45 16.60
C LYS A 100 -1.71 11.55 17.97
N ASN A 101 -0.55 10.89 18.12
CA ASN A 101 0.12 10.78 19.41
C ASN A 101 1.00 12.00 19.73
N PHE A 102 1.54 12.67 18.72
CA PHE A 102 2.40 13.82 18.90
C PHE A 102 1.67 15.13 18.56
N LYS A 103 1.63 16.06 19.52
CA LYS A 103 1.04 17.39 19.31
C LYS A 103 1.93 18.18 18.36
N SER A 104 1.39 18.63 17.22
CA SER A 104 2.06 19.51 16.27
C SER A 104 1.08 20.49 15.63
N LYS A 105 1.60 21.49 14.91
CA LYS A 105 0.76 22.36 14.11
C LYS A 105 -0.12 21.52 13.22
N SER A 106 -1.40 21.83 13.18
CA SER A 106 -2.38 21.08 12.41
C SER A 106 -3.24 22.04 11.59
N TRP A 107 -3.66 21.56 10.42
CA TRP A 107 -4.59 22.28 9.53
C TRP A 107 -5.74 21.35 9.14
N ILE A 108 -6.81 21.95 8.67
CA ILE A 108 -8.00 21.23 8.21
C ILE A 108 -7.97 21.24 6.69
N PHE A 109 -8.02 20.06 6.09
CA PHE A 109 -8.12 19.85 4.64
C PHE A 109 -9.24 18.85 4.36
N LEU A 110 -10.23 19.22 3.53
CA LEU A 110 -11.41 18.39 3.22
C LEU A 110 -12.09 17.81 4.48
N ASN A 111 -12.35 18.67 5.48
CA ASN A 111 -12.93 18.30 6.78
C ASN A 111 -12.11 17.27 7.60
N GLN A 112 -10.83 17.06 7.24
CA GLN A 112 -9.91 16.20 7.97
C GLN A 112 -8.78 17.01 8.60
N LYS A 113 -8.55 16.79 9.90
CA LYS A 113 -7.43 17.40 10.60
C LYS A 113 -6.15 16.66 10.22
N LYS A 114 -5.20 17.38 9.63
CA LYS A 114 -3.86 16.89 9.27
C LYS A 114 -2.83 17.53 10.21
N SER A 115 -1.80 16.80 10.59
CA SER A 115 -0.72 17.29 11.46
C SER A 115 0.61 17.32 10.70
N LEU A 116 1.48 18.26 11.08
CA LEU A 116 2.81 18.40 10.47
C LEU A 116 3.64 17.12 10.65
N PHE A 117 3.64 16.55 11.87
CA PHE A 117 4.36 15.30 12.13
C PHE A 117 3.82 14.12 11.34
N GLY A 118 2.49 14.02 11.18
CA GLY A 118 1.91 12.99 10.31
C GLY A 118 2.35 13.11 8.86
N THR A 119 2.40 14.33 8.31
CA THR A 119 2.86 14.57 6.94
C THR A 119 4.35 14.28 6.78
N ALA A 120 5.19 14.70 7.73
CA ALA A 120 6.61 14.40 7.74
C ALA A 120 6.88 12.88 7.81
N THR A 121 6.12 12.17 8.64
CA THR A 121 6.20 10.70 8.75
C THR A 121 5.85 10.02 7.44
N MET A 122 4.77 10.44 6.78
CA MET A 122 4.39 9.93 5.46
C MET A 122 5.54 10.10 4.46
N PHE A 123 6.14 11.28 4.40
CA PHE A 123 7.25 11.59 3.51
C PHE A 123 8.49 10.71 3.80
N ILE A 124 8.90 10.61 5.06
CA ILE A 124 10.05 9.80 5.47
C ILE A 124 9.81 8.32 5.19
N THR A 125 8.64 7.79 5.52
CA THR A 125 8.29 6.40 5.23
C THR A 125 8.31 6.12 3.73
N SER A 126 7.80 7.03 2.92
CA SER A 126 7.83 6.91 1.46
C SER A 126 9.26 6.85 0.92
N LEU A 127 10.16 7.70 1.42
CA LEU A 127 11.57 7.66 1.06
C LEU A 127 12.22 6.32 1.45
N ILE A 128 12.01 5.85 2.67
CA ILE A 128 12.56 4.58 3.16
C ILE A 128 12.09 3.41 2.26
N VAL A 129 10.81 3.36 1.90
CA VAL A 129 10.26 2.31 1.03
C VAL A 129 10.91 2.37 -0.36
N VAL A 130 10.95 3.54 -0.98
CA VAL A 130 11.52 3.69 -2.34
C VAL A 130 13.01 3.34 -2.36
N PHE A 131 13.80 3.90 -1.44
CA PHE A 131 15.24 3.62 -1.38
C PHE A 131 15.51 2.16 -1.02
N GLY A 132 14.79 1.58 -0.06
CA GLY A 132 14.93 0.19 0.35
C GLY A 132 14.66 -0.78 -0.79
N LEU A 133 13.55 -0.61 -1.50
CA LEU A 133 13.19 -1.50 -2.61
C LEU A 133 14.11 -1.31 -3.83
N SER A 134 14.52 -0.08 -4.15
CA SER A 134 15.47 0.16 -5.25
C SER A 134 16.85 -0.44 -4.95
N HIS A 135 17.28 -0.42 -3.70
CA HIS A 135 18.52 -1.06 -3.26
C HIS A 135 18.43 -2.59 -3.42
N ILE A 136 17.35 -3.21 -2.94
CA ILE A 136 17.10 -4.66 -3.07
C ILE A 136 17.08 -5.06 -4.55
N GLN A 137 16.40 -4.31 -5.40
CA GLN A 137 16.33 -4.59 -6.83
C GLN A 137 17.70 -4.55 -7.50
N LYS A 138 18.55 -3.60 -7.13
CA LYS A 138 19.93 -3.50 -7.63
C LYS A 138 20.77 -4.72 -7.24
N TYR A 139 20.65 -5.20 -6.00
CA TYR A 139 21.35 -6.41 -5.57
C TYR A 139 20.88 -7.64 -6.30
N THR A 140 19.59 -7.84 -6.45
CA THR A 140 19.02 -8.98 -7.19
C THR A 140 19.48 -8.97 -8.63
N PHE A 141 19.52 -7.82 -9.30
CA PHE A 141 20.03 -7.68 -10.66
C PHE A 141 21.52 -8.09 -10.76
N ASN A 142 22.35 -7.64 -9.84
CA ASN A 142 23.77 -7.97 -9.79
C ASN A 142 24.00 -9.49 -9.60
N ILE A 143 23.29 -10.11 -8.66
CA ILE A 143 23.41 -11.55 -8.41
C ILE A 143 23.05 -12.35 -9.67
N ASN A 144 21.94 -12.03 -10.33
CA ASN A 144 21.52 -12.70 -11.54
C ASN A 144 22.55 -12.52 -12.67
N PHE A 145 23.12 -11.33 -12.82
CA PHE A 145 24.16 -11.06 -13.80
C PHE A 145 25.40 -11.92 -13.58
N PHE A 146 25.90 -12.01 -12.33
CA PHE A 146 27.05 -12.85 -12.00
C PHE A 146 26.77 -14.35 -12.19
N THR A 147 25.57 -14.81 -11.87
CA THR A 147 25.17 -16.22 -12.06
C THR A 147 25.14 -16.59 -13.53
N VAL A 148 24.53 -15.77 -14.38
CA VAL A 148 24.49 -15.99 -15.83
C VAL A 148 25.90 -15.94 -16.44
N ALA A 149 26.73 -14.98 -16.03
CA ALA A 149 28.11 -14.85 -16.51
C ALA A 149 29.00 -16.05 -16.09
N SER A 150 28.73 -16.65 -14.93
CA SER A 150 29.44 -17.85 -14.47
C SER A 150 29.06 -19.08 -15.28
N ILE A 151 27.79 -19.26 -15.61
CA ILE A 151 27.30 -20.37 -16.41
C ILE A 151 27.81 -20.28 -17.85
N SER A 152 27.87 -19.08 -18.45
CA SER A 152 28.36 -18.89 -19.81
C SER A 152 29.86 -19.15 -19.97
N LYS A 153 30.64 -19.19 -18.88
CA LYS A 153 32.07 -19.57 -18.89
C LYS A 153 32.32 -21.07 -18.70
N MET A 154 31.29 -21.84 -18.37
CA MET A 154 31.37 -23.30 -18.17
C MET A 154 30.92 -24.11 -19.38
N ILE A 155 30.36 -23.43 -20.40
CA ILE A 155 29.98 -24.01 -21.69
C ILE A 155 31.00 -23.56 -22.74
#